data_fe94263070bf28543d5cad71c4aa175c
#
_entry.id   fe94263070bf28543d5cad71c4aa175c
#
_cell.length_a   1.000
_cell.length_b   1.000
_cell.length_c   1.000
_cell.angle_alpha   90.00
_cell.angle_beta   90.00
_cell.angle_gamma   90.00
#
_symmetry.space_group_name_H-M   'P 1'
#
loop_
_entity.id
_entity.type
_entity.pdbx_description
1 polymer ?
#
loop_
_entity_poly.entity_id
_entity_poly.type
_entity_poly.pdbx_seq_one_letter_code
_entity_poly.pdbx_strand_id
1 'polypeptide(L)'
;MSPKDLKTIHFMNKMMDAGVRVFKIEGRARGPEYVRTVVECYKEAIKAYLDDTFTDEKIAAWDERLKAVFNRGFWDGYYLGQRLGEWTRNYGSAATERKIYVGKGIKYFSNIGVSEFLVEAAEVSVGDKLLITGPTTGAVFMTLDEARVDLKPVETVKKGQRFSMKSEKIRPSDKLYKLVSTEELKKFKGLDVEQKRG
;
A
#
# COMPACT_ATOMS: atom_id res chain seq x y z
N MET A 1 7.85 24.04 -2.80
CA MET A 1 8.27 23.13 -1.73
C MET A 1 7.03 22.72 -0.94
N SER A 2 6.92 21.44 -0.57
CA SER A 2 5.81 20.94 0.26
C SER A 2 6.35 20.51 1.63
N PRO A 3 5.57 20.64 2.73
CA PRO A 3 6.00 20.13 4.01
C PRO A 3 6.08 18.59 3.95
N LYS A 4 6.97 18.00 4.74
CA LYS A 4 6.97 16.56 5.00
C LYS A 4 5.68 16.15 5.70
N ASP A 5 5.33 14.87 5.63
CA ASP A 5 4.15 14.36 6.30
C ASP A 5 4.42 14.17 7.81
N LEU A 6 3.50 14.67 8.64
CA LEU A 6 3.57 14.51 10.10
C LEU A 6 3.40 13.02 10.44
N LYS A 7 4.35 12.48 11.22
CA LYS A 7 4.30 11.11 11.73
C LYS A 7 4.62 11.09 13.22
N THR A 8 3.69 10.62 14.03
CA THR A 8 3.79 10.63 15.50
C THR A 8 3.83 9.24 16.12
N ILE A 9 3.79 8.18 15.31
CA ILE A 9 3.61 6.80 15.81
C ILE A 9 4.71 6.37 16.79
N HIS A 10 5.95 6.79 16.58
CA HIS A 10 7.09 6.39 17.41
C HIS A 10 7.16 7.06 18.79
N PHE A 11 6.37 8.11 19.02
CA PHE A 11 6.19 8.73 20.35
C PHE A 11 4.73 8.81 20.77
N MET A 12 3.87 7.97 20.19
CA MET A 12 2.45 7.98 20.48
C MET A 12 2.14 7.64 21.94
N ASN A 13 2.97 6.79 22.58
CA ASN A 13 2.90 6.54 24.01
C ASN A 13 2.97 7.83 24.82
N LYS A 14 3.91 8.72 24.53
CA LYS A 14 4.05 10.03 25.21
C LYS A 14 2.81 10.92 25.02
N MET A 15 2.20 10.86 23.82
CA MET A 15 0.96 11.61 23.58
C MET A 15 -0.21 11.06 24.40
N MET A 16 -0.33 9.74 24.50
CA MET A 16 -1.37 9.09 25.31
C MET A 16 -1.16 9.33 26.81
N ASP A 17 0.08 9.30 27.29
CA ASP A 17 0.44 9.66 28.68
C ASP A 17 0.07 11.11 28.98
N ALA A 18 0.27 12.01 28.02
CA ALA A 18 -0.13 13.42 28.13
C ALA A 18 -1.66 13.66 28.03
N GLY A 19 -2.44 12.58 27.91
CA GLY A 19 -3.91 12.65 27.91
C GLY A 19 -4.58 12.75 26.53
N VAL A 20 -3.85 12.63 25.42
CA VAL A 20 -4.46 12.60 24.09
C VAL A 20 -5.33 11.33 23.95
N ARG A 21 -6.59 11.50 23.54
CA ARG A 21 -7.56 10.40 23.39
C ARG A 21 -8.14 10.27 21.98
N VAL A 22 -7.92 11.28 21.13
CA VAL A 22 -8.43 11.30 19.76
C VAL A 22 -7.30 11.65 18.80
N PHE A 23 -7.08 10.79 17.81
CA PHE A 23 -6.11 11.01 16.73
C PHE A 23 -6.85 11.18 15.41
N LYS A 24 -6.61 12.32 14.75
CA LYS A 24 -7.17 12.60 13.42
C LYS A 24 -6.16 12.23 12.34
N ILE A 25 -6.58 11.39 11.40
CA ILE A 25 -5.79 11.01 10.24
C ILE A 25 -6.28 11.78 9.01
N GLU A 26 -5.37 12.45 8.30
CA GLU A 26 -5.69 13.17 7.08
C GLU A 26 -5.44 12.27 5.85
N GLY A 27 -6.49 11.99 5.11
CA GLY A 27 -6.46 11.11 3.94
C GLY A 27 -7.08 11.70 2.67
N ARG A 28 -7.49 12.99 2.66
CA ARG A 28 -8.28 13.59 1.57
C ARG A 28 -7.68 13.41 0.17
N ALA A 29 -6.39 13.59 0.01
CA ALA A 29 -5.68 13.48 -1.27
C ALA A 29 -4.91 12.16 -1.40
N ARG A 30 -5.33 11.12 -0.68
CA ARG A 30 -4.63 9.83 -0.61
C ARG A 30 -5.51 8.71 -1.15
N GLY A 31 -4.88 7.64 -1.64
CA GLY A 31 -5.59 6.42 -2.02
C GLY A 31 -6.11 5.63 -0.82
N PRO A 32 -7.06 4.73 -1.02
CA PRO A 32 -7.63 3.92 0.06
C PRO A 32 -6.58 3.03 0.74
N GLU A 33 -5.56 2.59 0.02
CA GLU A 33 -4.42 1.84 0.56
C GLU A 33 -3.65 2.63 1.62
N TYR A 34 -3.45 3.93 1.41
CA TYR A 34 -2.82 4.80 2.40
C TYR A 34 -3.67 4.87 3.67
N VAL A 35 -4.96 5.18 3.52
CA VAL A 35 -5.86 5.33 4.67
C VAL A 35 -5.92 4.05 5.48
N ARG A 36 -6.08 2.90 4.81
CA ARG A 36 -6.09 1.58 5.46
C ARG A 36 -4.80 1.33 6.24
N THR A 37 -3.65 1.47 5.60
CA THR A 37 -2.34 1.21 6.23
C THR A 37 -2.11 2.11 7.44
N VAL A 38 -2.38 3.42 7.32
CA VAL A 38 -2.18 4.36 8.43
C VAL A 38 -3.11 4.03 9.59
N VAL A 39 -4.40 3.78 9.32
CA VAL A 39 -5.38 3.42 10.37
C VAL A 39 -4.97 2.13 11.08
N GLU A 40 -4.55 1.10 10.35
CA GLU A 40 -4.11 -0.18 10.93
C GLU A 40 -2.88 0.03 11.83
N CYS A 41 -1.83 0.70 11.35
CA CYS A 41 -0.64 0.97 12.15
C CYS A 41 -0.95 1.73 13.44
N TYR A 42 -1.75 2.80 13.37
CA TYR A 42 -2.11 3.57 14.56
C TYR A 42 -3.03 2.80 15.50
N LYS A 43 -3.95 1.98 15.02
CA LYS A 43 -4.76 1.09 15.87
C LYS A 43 -3.91 0.05 16.59
N GLU A 44 -2.97 -0.56 15.88
CA GLU A 44 -2.02 -1.51 16.47
C GLU A 44 -1.14 -0.84 17.52
N ALA A 45 -0.68 0.39 17.26
CA ALA A 45 0.13 1.15 18.20
C ALA A 45 -0.65 1.54 19.48
N ILE A 46 -1.92 1.97 19.34
CA ILE A 46 -2.83 2.21 20.49
C ILE A 46 -3.00 0.92 21.30
N LYS A 47 -3.27 -0.19 20.62
CA LYS A 47 -3.42 -1.48 21.30
C LYS A 47 -2.14 -1.88 22.03
N ALA A 48 -0.99 -1.74 21.39
CA ALA A 48 0.30 -2.06 21.99
C ALA A 48 0.60 -1.21 23.24
N TYR A 49 0.21 0.07 23.22
CA TYR A 49 0.31 0.94 24.40
C TYR A 49 -0.59 0.46 25.55
N LEU A 50 -1.84 0.11 25.24
CA LEU A 50 -2.81 -0.36 26.25
C LEU A 50 -2.42 -1.73 26.85
N ASP A 51 -1.73 -2.56 26.07
CA ASP A 51 -1.28 -3.91 26.46
C ASP A 51 0.15 -3.90 27.05
N ASP A 52 0.77 -2.73 27.30
CA ASP A 52 2.17 -2.56 27.74
C ASP A 52 3.19 -3.28 26.84
N THR A 53 2.90 -3.35 25.54
CA THR A 53 3.77 -4.01 24.54
C THR A 53 4.27 -3.07 23.44
N PHE A 54 4.31 -1.78 23.71
CA PHE A 54 4.82 -0.75 22.80
C PHE A 54 6.34 -0.76 22.78
N THR A 55 6.95 -1.39 21.77
CA THR A 55 8.41 -1.62 21.68
C THR A 55 9.00 -1.02 20.40
N ASP A 56 10.33 -0.85 20.39
CA ASP A 56 11.08 -0.31 19.24
C ASP A 56 10.95 -1.21 18.00
N GLU A 57 10.87 -2.53 18.18
CA GLU A 57 10.67 -3.49 17.09
C GLU A 57 9.30 -3.30 16.41
N LYS A 58 8.25 -3.07 17.20
CA LYS A 58 6.92 -2.76 16.66
C LYS A 58 6.90 -1.41 15.95
N ILE A 59 7.56 -0.40 16.52
CA ILE A 59 7.70 0.92 15.88
C ILE A 59 8.39 0.77 14.53
N ALA A 60 9.49 0.02 14.45
CA ALA A 60 10.21 -0.22 13.20
C ALA A 60 9.32 -0.93 12.16
N ALA A 61 8.53 -1.93 12.58
CA ALA A 61 7.60 -2.62 11.69
C ALA A 61 6.50 -1.71 11.14
N TRP A 62 5.92 -0.84 11.98
CA TRP A 62 4.95 0.17 11.52
C TRP A 62 5.59 1.20 10.59
N ASP A 63 6.81 1.62 10.87
CA ASP A 63 7.55 2.57 10.05
C ASP A 63 7.77 2.04 8.63
N GLU A 64 8.13 0.77 8.48
CA GLU A 64 8.28 0.15 7.14
C GLU A 64 6.94 0.13 6.39
N ARG A 65 5.84 -0.21 7.06
CA ARG A 65 4.50 -0.17 6.46
C ARG A 65 4.09 1.24 6.05
N LEU A 66 4.36 2.25 6.87
CA LEU A 66 4.06 3.66 6.57
C LEU A 66 4.92 4.20 5.43
N LYS A 67 6.19 3.75 5.30
CA LYS A 67 7.07 4.10 4.17
C LYS A 67 6.59 3.48 2.85
N ALA A 68 5.92 2.33 2.87
CA ALA A 68 5.46 1.65 1.68
C ALA A 68 4.37 2.43 0.94
N VAL A 69 3.51 3.17 1.66
CA VAL A 69 2.44 3.97 1.07
C VAL A 69 2.90 5.40 0.75
N PHE A 70 2.06 6.15 0.01
CA PHE A 70 2.38 7.53 -0.39
C PHE A 70 2.80 8.40 0.79
N ASN A 71 4.00 8.96 0.73
CA ASN A 71 4.49 9.96 1.68
C ASN A 71 5.45 10.95 1.00
N ARG A 72 5.74 12.07 1.68
CA ARG A 72 6.69 13.10 1.25
C ARG A 72 7.93 13.16 2.13
N GLY A 73 8.27 12.05 2.78
CA GLY A 73 9.14 11.97 3.92
C GLY A 73 8.39 12.33 5.19
N PHE A 74 8.94 11.96 6.34
CA PHE A 74 8.31 12.13 7.64
C PHE A 74 9.05 13.13 8.50
N TRP A 75 8.31 13.78 9.43
CA TRP A 75 8.86 14.60 10.50
C TRP A 75 7.92 14.55 11.72
N ASP A 76 8.43 14.98 12.86
CA ASP A 76 7.74 14.85 14.15
C ASP A 76 6.81 16.03 14.47
N GLY A 77 6.69 16.98 13.55
CA GLY A 77 6.02 18.24 13.86
C GLY A 77 6.81 19.03 14.91
N TYR A 78 6.09 19.78 15.71
CA TYR A 78 6.66 20.58 16.79
C TYR A 78 6.57 19.88 18.16
N TYR A 79 6.10 18.64 18.21
CA TYR A 79 5.79 17.92 19.45
C TYR A 79 7.02 17.62 20.32
N LEU A 80 8.19 17.45 19.69
CA LEU A 80 9.44 17.14 20.40
C LEU A 80 10.36 18.37 20.57
N GLY A 81 9.81 19.58 20.50
CA GLY A 81 10.55 20.83 20.73
C GLY A 81 11.25 21.40 19.50
N GLN A 82 11.00 20.90 18.33
CA GLN A 82 11.52 21.45 17.08
C GLN A 82 10.91 22.84 16.81
N ARG A 83 11.75 23.79 16.35
CA ARG A 83 11.33 25.18 16.12
C ARG A 83 11.08 25.51 14.65
N LEU A 84 11.64 24.72 13.73
CA LEU A 84 11.53 24.92 12.29
C LEU A 84 10.82 23.75 11.63
N GLY A 85 9.92 24.05 10.68
CA GLY A 85 9.26 23.04 9.87
C GLY A 85 10.23 22.34 8.91
N GLU A 86 9.95 21.08 8.59
CA GLU A 86 10.72 20.30 7.65
C GLU A 86 10.02 20.22 6.27
N TRP A 87 10.79 20.44 5.23
CA TRP A 87 10.31 20.49 3.85
C TRP A 87 10.89 19.34 3.03
N THR A 88 10.10 18.78 2.13
CA THR A 88 10.61 17.79 1.19
C THR A 88 11.45 18.46 0.12
N ARG A 89 12.57 17.83 -0.24
CA ARG A 89 13.42 18.22 -1.37
C ARG A 89 13.01 17.53 -2.68
N ASN A 90 12.21 16.47 -2.57
CA ASN A 90 11.79 15.65 -3.69
C ASN A 90 10.37 16.01 -4.15
N TYR A 91 10.17 16.09 -5.46
CA TYR A 91 8.84 16.19 -6.03
C TYR A 91 8.16 14.81 -6.04
N GLY A 92 6.90 14.76 -5.59
CA GLY A 92 6.10 13.53 -5.61
C GLY A 92 6.23 12.69 -4.33
N SER A 93 6.00 11.39 -4.48
CA SER A 93 5.99 10.44 -3.36
C SER A 93 7.37 9.84 -3.12
N ALA A 94 7.75 9.75 -1.85
CA ALA A 94 8.92 9.03 -1.36
C ALA A 94 8.61 7.56 -0.98
N ALA A 95 7.41 7.05 -1.33
CA ALA A 95 7.01 5.67 -1.03
C ALA A 95 8.00 4.63 -1.57
N THR A 96 8.27 3.61 -0.78
CA THR A 96 9.15 2.49 -1.17
C THR A 96 8.48 1.50 -2.11
N GLU A 97 7.13 1.49 -2.17
CA GLU A 97 6.36 0.69 -3.11
C GLU A 97 5.57 1.57 -4.08
N ARG A 98 5.32 1.03 -5.26
CA ARG A 98 4.51 1.63 -6.33
C ARG A 98 3.46 0.65 -6.80
N LYS A 99 2.25 1.16 -7.07
CA LYS A 99 1.18 0.37 -7.67
C LYS A 99 1.19 0.51 -9.19
N ILE A 100 1.22 -0.62 -9.89
CA ILE A 100 1.11 -0.72 -11.33
C ILE A 100 -0.28 -1.26 -11.66
N TYR A 101 -1.02 -0.56 -12.51
CA TYR A 101 -2.35 -1.00 -12.91
C TYR A 101 -2.25 -2.30 -13.75
N VAL A 102 -3.00 -3.30 -13.33
CA VAL A 102 -3.13 -4.59 -14.02
C VAL A 102 -4.43 -4.67 -14.79
N GLY A 103 -5.56 -4.41 -14.14
CA GLY A 103 -6.85 -4.55 -14.75
C GLY A 103 -8.01 -4.32 -13.78
N LYS A 104 -9.16 -4.92 -14.10
CA LYS A 104 -10.40 -4.73 -13.32
C LYS A 104 -11.10 -6.03 -12.98
N GLY A 105 -11.82 -6.01 -11.87
CA GLY A 105 -12.72 -7.06 -11.45
C GLY A 105 -13.90 -7.20 -12.39
N ILE A 106 -14.26 -8.45 -12.71
CA ILE A 106 -15.41 -8.78 -13.56
C ILE A 106 -16.53 -9.35 -12.70
N LYS A 107 -16.22 -10.37 -11.89
CA LYS A 107 -17.21 -11.09 -11.11
C LYS A 107 -16.59 -11.71 -9.85
N TYR A 108 -17.41 -11.90 -8.84
CA TYR A 108 -17.09 -12.65 -7.65
C TYR A 108 -18.01 -13.85 -7.50
N PHE A 109 -17.45 -15.02 -7.32
CA PHE A 109 -18.15 -16.29 -7.11
C PHE A 109 -18.18 -16.61 -5.63
N SER A 110 -19.23 -16.15 -4.94
CA SER A 110 -19.33 -16.20 -3.48
C SER A 110 -19.28 -17.61 -2.91
N ASN A 111 -19.80 -18.61 -3.63
CA ASN A 111 -19.85 -20.00 -3.15
C ASN A 111 -18.48 -20.65 -3.02
N ILE A 112 -17.49 -20.16 -3.77
CA ILE A 112 -16.14 -20.73 -3.79
C ILE A 112 -15.05 -19.73 -3.43
N GLY A 113 -15.41 -18.46 -3.11
CA GLY A 113 -14.45 -17.42 -2.71
C GLY A 113 -13.46 -17.04 -3.81
N VAL A 114 -13.91 -17.03 -5.07
CA VAL A 114 -13.07 -16.77 -6.24
C VAL A 114 -13.51 -15.51 -6.95
N SER A 115 -12.56 -14.70 -7.37
CA SER A 115 -12.78 -13.52 -8.22
C SER A 115 -12.24 -13.72 -9.61
N GLU A 116 -12.96 -13.19 -10.60
CA GLU A 116 -12.52 -13.09 -11.98
C GLU A 116 -12.08 -11.66 -12.31
N PHE A 117 -10.93 -11.54 -12.97
CA PHE A 117 -10.34 -10.26 -13.40
C PHE A 117 -10.03 -10.29 -14.90
N LEU A 118 -10.10 -9.12 -15.53
CA LEU A 118 -9.58 -8.88 -16.88
C LEU A 118 -8.26 -8.10 -16.77
N VAL A 119 -7.20 -8.61 -17.39
CA VAL A 119 -5.92 -7.90 -17.47
C VAL A 119 -5.97 -6.89 -18.62
N GLU A 120 -5.87 -5.60 -18.30
CA GLU A 120 -6.00 -4.50 -19.27
C GLU A 120 -4.67 -3.82 -19.61
N ALA A 121 -3.68 -3.89 -18.69
CA ALA A 121 -2.41 -3.19 -18.85
C ALA A 121 -1.20 -4.08 -18.57
N ALA A 122 -0.71 -4.12 -17.34
CA ALA A 122 0.45 -4.91 -16.97
C ALA A 122 0.09 -6.38 -16.74
N GLU A 123 0.97 -7.28 -17.11
CA GLU A 123 0.86 -8.70 -16.76
C GLU A 123 1.04 -8.91 -15.24
N VAL A 124 0.51 -10.04 -14.77
CA VAL A 124 0.57 -10.45 -13.39
C VAL A 124 1.01 -11.91 -13.28
N SER A 125 1.87 -12.20 -12.30
CA SER A 125 2.43 -13.54 -12.09
C SER A 125 2.16 -14.04 -10.68
N VAL A 126 2.13 -15.35 -10.53
CA VAL A 126 2.10 -16.00 -9.21
C VAL A 126 3.27 -15.48 -8.36
N GLY A 127 2.99 -15.15 -7.10
CA GLY A 127 3.94 -14.51 -6.18
C GLY A 127 3.89 -12.98 -6.18
N ASP A 128 3.23 -12.34 -7.16
CA ASP A 128 3.07 -10.87 -7.16
C ASP A 128 2.23 -10.42 -5.95
N LYS A 129 2.68 -9.34 -5.29
CA LYS A 129 1.86 -8.63 -4.31
C LYS A 129 0.79 -7.82 -5.01
N LEU A 130 -0.44 -8.00 -4.63
CA LEU A 130 -1.61 -7.38 -5.25
C LEU A 130 -2.30 -6.41 -4.31
N LEU A 131 -2.90 -5.38 -4.92
CA LEU A 131 -3.81 -4.45 -4.29
C LEU A 131 -5.08 -4.36 -5.13
N ILE A 132 -6.22 -4.67 -4.52
CA ILE A 132 -7.54 -4.45 -5.12
C ILE A 132 -8.17 -3.22 -4.47
N THR A 133 -8.69 -2.30 -5.26
CA THR A 133 -9.36 -1.10 -4.75
C THR A 133 -10.70 -0.88 -5.42
N GLY A 134 -11.68 -0.47 -4.61
CA GLY A 134 -13.01 -0.10 -5.09
C GLY A 134 -13.76 0.76 -4.08
N PRO A 135 -14.78 1.53 -4.53
CA PRO A 135 -15.51 2.46 -3.66
C PRO A 135 -16.13 1.81 -2.41
N THR A 136 -16.57 0.57 -2.54
CA THR A 136 -17.20 -0.19 -1.45
C THR A 136 -16.28 -1.29 -0.91
N THR A 137 -15.41 -1.83 -1.76
CA THR A 137 -14.41 -2.85 -1.40
C THR A 137 -13.29 -2.24 -0.55
N GLY A 138 -13.03 -0.95 -0.71
CA GLY A 138 -11.95 -0.27 -0.02
C GLY A 138 -10.59 -0.63 -0.63
N ALA A 139 -9.68 -1.15 0.18
CA ALA A 139 -8.37 -1.65 -0.24
C ALA A 139 -8.15 -3.06 0.31
N VAL A 140 -7.84 -4.03 -0.55
CA VAL A 140 -7.52 -5.41 -0.19
C VAL A 140 -6.10 -5.69 -0.65
N PHE A 141 -5.23 -6.06 0.28
CA PHE A 141 -3.86 -6.49 0.01
C PHE A 141 -3.79 -8.01 0.06
N MET A 142 -3.12 -8.61 -0.91
CA MET A 142 -2.91 -10.05 -0.97
C MET A 142 -1.69 -10.39 -1.83
N THR A 143 -1.24 -11.63 -1.75
CA THR A 143 -0.30 -12.23 -2.71
C THR A 143 -1.09 -13.10 -3.69
N LEU A 144 -0.68 -13.14 -4.94
CA LEU A 144 -1.27 -14.05 -5.93
C LEU A 144 -0.68 -15.45 -5.74
N ASP A 145 -1.39 -16.30 -5.01
CA ASP A 145 -0.94 -17.67 -4.74
C ASP A 145 -1.18 -18.59 -5.94
N GLU A 146 -2.28 -18.39 -6.66
CA GLU A 146 -2.66 -19.17 -7.83
C GLU A 146 -3.47 -18.31 -8.79
N ALA A 147 -3.17 -18.41 -10.10
CA ALA A 147 -3.95 -17.83 -11.18
C ALA A 147 -4.44 -18.93 -12.13
N ARG A 148 -5.69 -18.83 -12.57
CA ARG A 148 -6.27 -19.76 -13.55
C ARG A 148 -6.84 -19.02 -14.75
N VAL A 149 -6.45 -19.44 -15.94
CA VAL A 149 -7.03 -19.02 -17.22
C VAL A 149 -7.75 -20.22 -17.80
N ASP A 150 -9.04 -20.08 -18.14
CA ASP A 150 -9.89 -21.17 -18.61
C ASP A 150 -9.83 -22.41 -17.70
N LEU A 151 -9.91 -22.18 -16.39
CA LEU A 151 -9.82 -23.17 -15.31
C LEU A 151 -8.48 -23.90 -15.18
N LYS A 152 -7.49 -23.60 -16.01
CA LYS A 152 -6.15 -24.19 -15.94
C LYS A 152 -5.20 -23.26 -15.16
N PRO A 153 -4.38 -23.80 -14.27
CA PRO A 153 -3.38 -23.00 -13.55
C PRO A 153 -2.34 -22.46 -14.53
N VAL A 154 -1.91 -21.23 -14.30
CA VAL A 154 -0.88 -20.54 -15.10
C VAL A 154 0.04 -19.74 -14.15
N GLU A 155 1.31 -19.63 -14.52
CA GLU A 155 2.28 -18.84 -13.77
C GLU A 155 2.15 -17.33 -14.02
N THR A 156 1.80 -16.94 -15.25
CA THR A 156 1.68 -15.54 -15.68
C THR A 156 0.44 -15.32 -16.51
N VAL A 157 -0.29 -14.27 -16.24
CA VAL A 157 -1.47 -13.83 -16.99
C VAL A 157 -1.13 -12.56 -17.76
N LYS A 158 -1.34 -12.60 -19.08
CA LYS A 158 -0.98 -11.51 -20.00
C LYS A 158 -2.16 -10.58 -20.27
N LYS A 159 -1.85 -9.38 -20.78
CA LYS A 159 -2.86 -8.42 -21.23
C LYS A 159 -3.88 -9.05 -22.18
N GLY A 160 -5.15 -8.73 -21.97
CA GLY A 160 -6.30 -9.25 -22.73
C GLY A 160 -6.88 -10.54 -22.18
N GLN A 161 -6.19 -11.25 -21.32
CA GLN A 161 -6.70 -12.48 -20.71
C GLN A 161 -7.60 -12.20 -19.51
N ARG A 162 -8.57 -13.10 -19.30
CA ARG A 162 -9.31 -13.20 -18.04
C ARG A 162 -8.71 -14.30 -17.21
N PHE A 163 -8.64 -14.07 -15.91
CA PHE A 163 -8.18 -15.07 -14.97
C PHE A 163 -8.98 -15.04 -13.67
N SER A 164 -8.96 -16.15 -12.98
CA SER A 164 -9.58 -16.31 -11.68
C SER A 164 -8.54 -16.58 -10.62
N MET A 165 -8.78 -16.06 -9.40
CA MET A 165 -7.97 -16.28 -8.20
C MET A 165 -8.85 -16.28 -6.96
N LYS A 166 -8.42 -16.95 -5.88
CA LYS A 166 -9.05 -16.81 -4.57
C LYS A 166 -8.83 -15.40 -4.05
N SER A 167 -9.86 -14.77 -3.52
CA SER A 167 -9.76 -13.46 -2.89
C SER A 167 -10.93 -13.18 -1.95
N GLU A 168 -10.82 -12.10 -1.18
CA GLU A 168 -11.99 -11.50 -0.53
C GLU A 168 -12.99 -11.02 -1.58
N LYS A 169 -14.22 -10.72 -1.12
CA LYS A 169 -15.29 -10.26 -2.02
C LYS A 169 -14.92 -8.96 -2.73
N ILE A 170 -14.90 -9.01 -4.04
CA ILE A 170 -14.77 -7.85 -4.92
C ILE A 170 -16.09 -7.49 -5.59
N ARG A 171 -16.12 -6.33 -6.24
CA ARG A 171 -17.21 -5.89 -7.10
C ARG A 171 -16.76 -5.69 -8.53
N PRO A 172 -17.66 -5.78 -9.51
CA PRO A 172 -17.36 -5.39 -10.89
C PRO A 172 -16.76 -3.99 -10.95
N SER A 173 -15.75 -3.82 -11.78
CA SER A 173 -14.98 -2.58 -11.97
C SER A 173 -14.03 -2.20 -10.84
N ASP A 174 -13.91 -2.97 -9.75
CA ASP A 174 -12.81 -2.80 -8.80
C ASP A 174 -11.48 -2.91 -9.54
N LYS A 175 -10.54 -2.04 -9.18
CA LYS A 175 -9.24 -1.98 -9.87
C LYS A 175 -8.25 -2.93 -9.21
N LEU A 176 -7.54 -3.68 -10.06
CA LEU A 176 -6.45 -4.55 -9.66
C LEU A 176 -5.12 -3.88 -9.99
N TYR A 177 -4.23 -3.86 -9.01
CA TYR A 177 -2.86 -3.37 -9.14
C TYR A 177 -1.88 -4.42 -8.64
N LYS A 178 -0.68 -4.46 -9.19
CA LYS A 178 0.46 -5.09 -8.54
C LYS A 178 1.33 -4.05 -7.84
N LEU A 179 1.87 -4.43 -6.70
CA LEU A 179 2.78 -3.62 -5.91
C LEU A 179 4.22 -4.06 -6.23
N VAL A 180 5.04 -3.09 -6.58
CA VAL A 180 6.45 -3.30 -6.91
C VAL A 180 7.31 -2.37 -6.09
N SER A 181 8.52 -2.80 -5.73
CA SER A 181 9.44 -1.92 -5.02
C SER A 181 9.92 -0.78 -5.95
N THR A 182 10.14 0.38 -5.36
CA THR A 182 10.68 1.54 -6.12
C THR A 182 12.08 1.25 -6.65
N GLU A 183 12.85 0.38 -5.99
CA GLU A 183 14.17 -0.05 -6.42
C GLU A 183 14.13 -0.94 -7.66
N GLU A 184 13.19 -1.91 -7.70
CA GLU A 184 12.95 -2.73 -8.89
C GLU A 184 12.57 -1.86 -10.09
N LEU A 185 11.66 -0.91 -9.92
CA LEU A 185 11.27 0.01 -10.99
C LEU A 185 12.42 0.87 -11.51
N LYS A 186 13.37 1.26 -10.65
CA LYS A 186 14.56 2.00 -11.10
C LYS A 186 15.48 1.13 -11.94
N LYS A 187 15.64 -0.16 -11.58
CA LYS A 187 16.43 -1.12 -12.37
C LYS A 187 15.83 -1.33 -13.76
N PHE A 188 14.50 -1.51 -13.86
CA PHE A 188 13.80 -1.63 -15.15
C PHE A 188 13.96 -0.38 -16.03
N LYS A 189 13.82 0.82 -15.46
CA LYS A 189 14.02 2.08 -16.20
C LYS A 189 15.49 2.30 -16.62
N GLY A 190 16.44 1.81 -15.85
CA GLY A 190 17.88 1.83 -16.20
C GLY A 190 18.19 0.97 -17.42
N LEU A 191 17.62 -0.23 -17.49
CA LEU A 191 17.77 -1.15 -18.63
C LEU A 191 17.15 -0.59 -19.92
N ASP A 192 16.00 0.07 -19.85
CA ASP A 192 15.37 0.74 -21.00
C ASP A 192 16.18 1.92 -21.57
N VAL A 193 16.98 2.58 -20.73
CA VAL A 193 17.86 3.69 -21.18
C VAL A 193 19.13 3.16 -21.85
N GLU A 194 19.66 2.04 -21.39
CA GLU A 194 20.84 1.39 -22.02
C GLU A 194 20.49 0.78 -23.37
N GLN A 195 19.33 0.11 -23.51
CA GLN A 195 18.88 -0.44 -24.79
C GLN A 195 18.56 0.62 -25.86
N LYS A 196 18.26 1.87 -25.48
CA LYS A 196 18.03 2.97 -26.43
C LYS A 196 19.29 3.72 -26.82
N ARG A 197 20.45 3.42 -26.23
CA ARG A 197 21.77 4.01 -26.54
C ARG A 197 22.70 3.09 -27.32
N GLY A 198 22.34 1.88 -27.63
CA GLY A 198 22.99 0.95 -28.54
C GLY A 198 22.23 0.90 -29.88
#